data_8c53000f3ec37646bbc81ada665b1fc9
#
_entry.id   8c53000f3ec37646bbc81ada665b1fc9
#
_cell.length_a   1.000
_cell.length_b   1.000
_cell.length_c   1.000
_cell.angle_alpha   90.00
_cell.angle_beta   90.00
_cell.angle_gamma   90.00
#
_symmetry.space_group_name_H-M   'P 1'
#
loop_
_entity.id
_entity.type
_entity.pdbx_description
1 polymer ?
#
loop_
_entity_poly.entity_id
_entity_poly.type
_entity_poly.pdbx_seq_one_letter_code
_entity_poly.pdbx_strand_id
1 'polypeptide(L)'
;HSASEIPSTFTTDGNYILFSASIQDPANSALFPTSAMTELYKVPVTGGRTEQVLGTPAEMVCFDKSGKTFLYQDRKGFEDEWRKHHTSSITRDVWLYDSENGKHTNLTAHAGEDRNPVFAPDGQTVYFLSERNGGTFNVYSFPISSPQSLETVTNFKTHPVRFLSMGSNGTLCYTYDGEIYTQKQGDKPQKVKIDITRDDQNTIA
;
A
#
# COMPACT_ATOMS: atom_id res chain seq x y z
N HIS A 1 -15.41 -14.59 -10.06
CA HIS A 1 -14.84 -15.29 -8.94
C HIS A 1 -15.53 -14.89 -7.65
N SER A 2 -15.64 -15.78 -6.66
CA SER A 2 -16.40 -15.51 -5.42
C SER A 2 -15.55 -14.95 -4.28
N ALA A 3 -14.24 -14.84 -4.46
CA ALA A 3 -13.33 -14.27 -3.47
C ALA A 3 -13.25 -12.75 -3.60
N SER A 4 -12.88 -12.08 -2.50
CA SER A 4 -12.56 -10.66 -2.53
C SER A 4 -11.24 -10.44 -3.26
N GLU A 5 -11.23 -9.53 -4.22
CA GLU A 5 -10.07 -9.19 -5.03
C GLU A 5 -9.71 -7.73 -4.78
N ILE A 6 -8.48 -7.47 -4.37
CA ILE A 6 -7.99 -6.13 -4.05
C ILE A 6 -6.87 -5.78 -5.05
N PRO A 7 -7.17 -4.95 -6.07
CA PRO A 7 -6.16 -4.54 -7.04
C PRO A 7 -5.09 -3.67 -6.38
N SER A 8 -3.84 -3.90 -6.76
CA SER A 8 -2.68 -3.14 -6.28
C SER A 8 -2.12 -2.21 -7.36
N THR A 9 -1.70 -2.75 -8.50
CA THR A 9 -0.98 -1.99 -9.51
C THR A 9 -0.99 -2.71 -10.87
N PHE A 10 -0.55 -1.99 -11.91
CA PHE A 10 -0.17 -2.59 -13.19
C PHE A 10 1.29 -3.01 -13.17
N THR A 11 1.65 -4.01 -13.98
CA THR A 11 3.06 -4.27 -14.29
C THR A 11 3.66 -3.07 -15.03
N THR A 12 4.98 -2.90 -14.97
CA THR A 12 5.67 -1.76 -15.59
C THR A 12 5.51 -1.69 -17.13
N ASP A 13 5.25 -2.83 -17.77
CA ASP A 13 4.93 -2.93 -19.20
C ASP A 13 3.45 -2.68 -19.51
N GLY A 14 2.61 -2.52 -18.49
CA GLY A 14 1.17 -2.29 -18.61
C GLY A 14 0.33 -3.48 -19.06
N ASN A 15 0.92 -4.67 -19.16
CA ASN A 15 0.24 -5.85 -19.73
C ASN A 15 -0.60 -6.62 -18.70
N TYR A 16 -0.32 -6.48 -17.41
CA TYR A 16 -1.00 -7.20 -16.34
C TYR A 16 -1.42 -6.27 -15.21
N ILE A 17 -2.49 -6.66 -14.53
CA ILE A 17 -2.93 -6.09 -13.25
C ILE A 17 -2.53 -7.06 -12.15
N LEU A 18 -1.85 -6.58 -11.11
CA LEU A 18 -1.61 -7.32 -9.88
C LEU A 18 -2.71 -7.05 -8.87
N PHE A 19 -3.13 -8.09 -8.19
CA PHE A 19 -4.16 -8.02 -7.14
C PHE A 19 -3.94 -9.09 -6.08
N SER A 20 -4.40 -8.82 -4.88
CA SER A 20 -4.39 -9.76 -3.77
C SER A 20 -5.76 -10.41 -3.64
N ALA A 21 -5.79 -11.71 -3.44
CA ALA A 21 -7.03 -12.46 -3.25
C ALA A 21 -6.77 -13.77 -2.48
N SER A 22 -7.80 -14.31 -1.84
CA SER A 22 -7.76 -15.63 -1.19
C SER A 22 -8.45 -16.68 -2.08
N ILE A 23 -7.89 -16.89 -3.27
CA ILE A 23 -8.46 -17.80 -4.28
C ILE A 23 -8.24 -19.27 -3.90
N GLN A 24 -7.13 -19.57 -3.23
CA GLN A 24 -6.75 -20.93 -2.89
C GLN A 24 -7.29 -21.41 -1.54
N ASP A 25 -7.92 -20.52 -0.76
CA ASP A 25 -8.50 -20.88 0.52
C ASP A 25 -9.92 -21.43 0.33
N PRO A 26 -10.13 -22.76 0.30
CA PRO A 26 -11.47 -23.31 0.19
C PRO A 26 -12.27 -22.98 1.45
N ALA A 27 -13.56 -22.72 1.29
CA ALA A 27 -14.48 -22.34 2.37
C ALA A 27 -14.55 -23.36 3.53
N ASN A 28 -14.12 -24.59 3.29
CA ASN A 28 -14.09 -25.67 4.29
C ASN A 28 -12.69 -25.92 4.87
N SER A 29 -11.71 -25.04 4.62
CA SER A 29 -10.39 -25.16 5.24
C SER A 29 -10.49 -24.95 6.75
N ALA A 30 -10.16 -26.00 7.53
CA ALA A 30 -10.12 -25.95 8.99
C ALA A 30 -8.82 -25.28 9.51
N LEU A 31 -7.80 -25.15 8.67
CA LEU A 31 -6.48 -24.65 9.05
C LEU A 31 -6.33 -23.14 8.83
N PHE A 32 -7.02 -22.61 7.81
CA PHE A 32 -6.96 -21.19 7.48
C PHE A 32 -8.39 -20.66 7.29
N PRO A 33 -8.80 -19.68 8.11
CA PRO A 33 -10.09 -19.02 7.89
C PRO A 33 -10.12 -18.39 6.50
N THR A 34 -11.18 -18.58 5.77
CA THR A 34 -11.41 -17.96 4.45
C THR A 34 -11.15 -16.45 4.53
N SER A 35 -10.37 -15.91 3.61
CA SER A 35 -10.00 -14.49 3.50
C SER A 35 -9.00 -13.98 4.56
N ALA A 36 -8.48 -14.80 5.46
CA ALA A 36 -7.53 -14.33 6.45
C ALA A 36 -6.14 -14.09 5.87
N MET A 37 -5.74 -14.95 4.92
CA MET A 37 -4.46 -14.85 4.21
C MET A 37 -4.73 -14.72 2.73
N THR A 38 -4.11 -13.73 2.11
CA THR A 38 -4.23 -13.48 0.67
C THR A 38 -2.97 -13.94 -0.05
N GLU A 39 -3.09 -14.37 -1.29
CA GLU A 39 -1.97 -14.55 -2.21
C GLU A 39 -1.94 -13.41 -3.22
N LEU A 40 -0.80 -13.24 -3.86
CA LEU A 40 -0.62 -12.27 -4.94
C LEU A 40 -0.81 -12.93 -6.31
N TYR A 41 -1.68 -12.35 -7.10
CA TYR A 41 -2.02 -12.79 -8.46
C TYR A 41 -1.80 -11.69 -9.49
N LYS A 42 -1.73 -12.10 -10.76
CA LYS A 42 -1.81 -11.20 -11.91
C LYS A 42 -2.83 -11.71 -12.92
N VAL A 43 -3.44 -10.79 -13.65
CA VAL A 43 -4.35 -11.08 -14.77
C VAL A 43 -4.01 -10.18 -15.95
N PRO A 44 -4.03 -10.66 -17.21
CA PRO A 44 -3.82 -9.80 -18.38
C PRO A 44 -4.87 -8.68 -18.44
N VAL A 45 -4.46 -7.46 -18.82
CA VAL A 45 -5.39 -6.32 -18.99
C VAL A 45 -6.46 -6.59 -20.06
N THR A 46 -6.18 -7.48 -21.00
CA THR A 46 -7.14 -7.92 -22.01
C THR A 46 -8.10 -9.00 -21.51
N GLY A 47 -8.02 -9.35 -20.24
CA GLY A 47 -8.74 -10.49 -19.66
C GLY A 47 -8.03 -11.81 -19.92
N GLY A 48 -8.51 -12.87 -19.30
CA GLY A 48 -7.96 -14.21 -19.45
C GLY A 48 -7.74 -14.92 -18.11
N ARG A 49 -6.82 -15.86 -18.11
CA ARG A 49 -6.55 -16.67 -16.93
C ARG A 49 -5.68 -15.92 -15.92
N THR A 50 -6.11 -15.96 -14.68
CA THR A 50 -5.32 -15.49 -13.53
C THR A 50 -4.13 -16.42 -13.26
N GLU A 51 -2.99 -15.84 -12.98
CA GLU A 51 -1.76 -16.53 -12.59
C GLU A 51 -1.31 -16.09 -11.20
N GLN A 52 -0.89 -17.03 -10.37
CA GLN A 52 -0.31 -16.73 -9.06
C GLN A 52 1.11 -16.20 -9.24
N VAL A 53 1.41 -15.08 -8.57
CA VAL A 53 2.76 -14.47 -8.53
C VAL A 53 3.50 -14.91 -7.28
N LEU A 54 2.84 -14.79 -6.10
CA LEU A 54 3.38 -15.22 -4.81
C LEU A 54 2.30 -15.96 -4.02
N GLY A 55 2.70 -17.03 -3.34
CA GLY A 55 1.87 -17.68 -2.31
C GLY A 55 1.92 -16.98 -0.96
N THR A 56 2.78 -15.97 -0.80
CA THR A 56 2.91 -15.17 0.42
C THR A 56 1.94 -14.00 0.36
N PRO A 57 1.28 -13.65 1.49
CA PRO A 57 0.45 -12.46 1.55
C PRO A 57 1.24 -11.21 1.17
N ALA A 58 0.86 -10.58 0.08
CA ALA A 58 1.47 -9.37 -0.43
C ALA A 58 0.39 -8.42 -0.93
N GLU A 59 0.29 -7.27 -0.29
CA GLU A 59 -0.69 -6.24 -0.58
C GLU A 59 0.00 -4.91 -0.92
N MET A 60 -0.71 -3.99 -1.58
CA MET A 60 -0.21 -2.66 -1.92
C MET A 60 1.15 -2.70 -2.65
N VAL A 61 1.22 -3.54 -3.68
CA VAL A 61 2.43 -3.72 -4.48
C VAL A 61 2.81 -2.44 -5.22
N CYS A 62 4.09 -2.08 -5.17
CA CYS A 62 4.66 -0.97 -5.93
C CYS A 62 5.97 -1.43 -6.60
N PHE A 63 6.01 -1.48 -7.93
CA PHE A 63 7.21 -1.85 -8.67
C PHE A 63 8.25 -0.73 -8.66
N ASP A 64 9.51 -1.13 -8.72
CA ASP A 64 10.58 -0.25 -9.17
C ASP A 64 10.48 0.00 -10.69
N LYS A 65 11.34 0.88 -11.22
CA LYS A 65 11.34 1.19 -12.65
C LYS A 65 11.71 0.01 -13.56
N SER A 66 12.46 -0.95 -13.04
CA SER A 66 12.89 -2.11 -13.83
C SER A 66 11.78 -3.15 -13.97
N GLY A 67 10.80 -3.14 -13.08
CA GLY A 67 9.77 -4.17 -12.96
C GLY A 67 10.29 -5.51 -12.42
N LYS A 68 11.55 -5.57 -11.97
CA LYS A 68 12.18 -6.77 -11.43
C LYS A 68 12.04 -6.88 -9.92
N THR A 69 11.94 -5.73 -9.27
CA THR A 69 11.70 -5.67 -7.83
C THR A 69 10.43 -4.90 -7.52
N PHE A 70 9.79 -5.25 -6.41
CA PHE A 70 8.66 -4.50 -5.91
C PHE A 70 8.61 -4.47 -4.38
N LEU A 71 8.05 -3.38 -3.88
CA LEU A 71 7.66 -3.24 -2.48
C LEU A 71 6.28 -3.84 -2.29
N TYR A 72 6.04 -4.37 -1.10
CA TYR A 72 4.70 -4.79 -0.66
C TYR A 72 4.59 -4.68 0.86
N GLN A 73 3.37 -4.61 1.36
CA GLN A 73 3.08 -4.86 2.76
C GLN A 73 2.65 -6.31 2.95
N ASP A 74 3.10 -6.95 4.02
CA ASP A 74 2.65 -8.28 4.37
C ASP A 74 1.27 -8.25 5.06
N ARG A 75 0.70 -9.42 5.29
CA ARG A 75 -0.50 -9.61 6.08
C ARG A 75 -0.27 -10.79 7.03
N LYS A 76 -0.35 -10.53 8.32
CA LYS A 76 -0.12 -11.52 9.37
C LYS A 76 -1.42 -11.99 10.03
N GLY A 77 -2.55 -11.42 9.63
CA GLY A 77 -3.87 -11.72 10.17
C GLY A 77 -4.88 -10.64 9.79
N PHE A 78 -6.01 -10.62 10.51
CA PHE A 78 -7.05 -9.62 10.33
C PHE A 78 -6.89 -8.49 11.35
N GLU A 79 -6.76 -7.27 10.87
CA GLU A 79 -6.77 -6.05 11.67
C GLU A 79 -7.66 -5.00 10.99
N ASP A 80 -8.39 -4.22 11.79
CA ASP A 80 -9.21 -3.12 11.29
C ASP A 80 -8.32 -2.02 10.70
N GLU A 81 -8.44 -1.80 9.41
CA GLU A 81 -7.68 -0.76 8.69
C GLU A 81 -8.06 0.66 9.13
N TRP A 82 -9.24 0.83 9.72
CA TRP A 82 -9.76 2.12 10.16
C TRP A 82 -9.45 2.44 11.61
N ARG A 83 -8.73 1.56 12.32
CA ARG A 83 -8.33 1.77 13.70
C ARG A 83 -7.59 3.09 13.90
N LYS A 84 -7.76 3.66 15.09
CA LYS A 84 -7.06 4.86 15.56
C LYS A 84 -6.48 4.59 16.94
N HIS A 85 -5.33 5.19 17.23
CA HIS A 85 -4.78 5.32 18.59
C HIS A 85 -4.62 4.02 19.40
N HIS A 86 -4.63 2.86 18.76
CA HIS A 86 -4.25 1.64 19.42
C HIS A 86 -3.25 0.87 18.55
N THR A 87 -2.28 0.23 19.19
CA THR A 87 -1.29 -0.62 18.51
C THR A 87 -1.83 -2.03 18.46
N SER A 88 -1.84 -2.63 17.27
CA SER A 88 -2.19 -4.02 17.08
C SER A 88 -1.04 -4.94 17.46
N SER A 89 -1.36 -6.19 17.86
CA SER A 89 -0.40 -7.29 17.96
C SER A 89 -0.11 -7.95 16.61
N ILE A 90 -0.90 -7.63 15.59
CA ILE A 90 -0.81 -8.16 14.22
C ILE A 90 -0.49 -6.99 13.30
N THR A 91 0.78 -6.60 13.27
CA THR A 91 1.26 -5.44 12.52
C THR A 91 1.87 -5.87 11.19
N ARG A 92 1.61 -5.09 10.15
CA ARG A 92 2.21 -5.26 8.84
C ARG A 92 3.61 -4.68 8.84
N ASP A 93 4.48 -5.25 8.01
CA ASP A 93 5.79 -4.69 7.68
C ASP A 93 5.88 -4.42 6.17
N VAL A 94 6.79 -3.53 5.80
CA VAL A 94 7.16 -3.27 4.40
C VAL A 94 8.30 -4.21 4.00
N TRP A 95 8.09 -4.90 2.89
CA TRP A 95 9.02 -5.86 2.31
C TRP A 95 9.42 -5.46 0.90
N LEU A 96 10.62 -5.87 0.51
CA LEU A 96 11.11 -5.86 -0.85
C LEU A 96 11.15 -7.29 -1.39
N TYR A 97 10.62 -7.50 -2.58
CA TYR A 97 10.76 -8.74 -3.32
C TYR A 97 11.59 -8.54 -4.57
N ASP A 98 12.59 -9.39 -4.76
CA ASP A 98 13.41 -9.47 -5.97
C ASP A 98 12.99 -10.71 -6.77
N SER A 99 12.38 -10.50 -7.94
CA SER A 99 11.85 -11.57 -8.78
C SER A 99 12.95 -12.37 -9.51
N GLU A 100 14.17 -11.84 -9.62
CA GLU A 100 15.28 -12.54 -10.30
C GLU A 100 15.83 -13.69 -9.44
N ASN A 101 15.81 -13.52 -8.13
CA ASN A 101 16.35 -14.54 -7.22
C ASN A 101 15.32 -15.07 -6.20
N GLY A 102 14.08 -14.60 -6.27
CA GLY A 102 13.00 -15.00 -5.37
C GLY A 102 13.20 -14.53 -3.91
N LYS A 103 14.03 -13.52 -3.69
CA LYS A 103 14.40 -13.08 -2.34
C LYS A 103 13.41 -12.06 -1.77
N HIS A 104 12.95 -12.32 -0.55
CA HIS A 104 12.20 -11.38 0.28
C HIS A 104 13.12 -10.74 1.32
N THR A 105 13.03 -9.42 1.46
CA THR A 105 13.79 -8.66 2.46
C THR A 105 12.82 -7.77 3.25
N ASN A 106 12.74 -7.99 4.57
CA ASN A 106 11.98 -7.10 5.45
C ASN A 106 12.74 -5.79 5.62
N LEU A 107 12.12 -4.66 5.24
CA LEU A 107 12.73 -3.33 5.30
C LEU A 107 12.41 -2.58 6.59
N THR A 108 11.31 -2.92 7.26
CA THR A 108 10.80 -2.11 8.37
C THR A 108 10.49 -2.88 9.64
N ALA A 109 11.13 -4.02 9.90
CA ALA A 109 10.92 -4.82 11.11
C ALA A 109 10.76 -3.96 12.37
N HIS A 110 9.52 -3.67 12.77
CA HIS A 110 9.13 -2.74 13.83
C HIS A 110 7.92 -3.27 14.59
N ALA A 111 7.79 -2.89 15.88
CA ALA A 111 6.67 -3.34 16.72
C ALA A 111 5.32 -2.71 16.33
N GLY A 112 5.31 -1.54 15.69
CA GLY A 112 4.12 -0.90 15.14
C GLY A 112 3.90 -1.25 13.68
N GLU A 113 2.74 -0.86 13.15
CA GLU A 113 2.38 -1.15 11.76
C GLU A 113 3.06 -0.22 10.78
N ASP A 114 3.63 -0.81 9.73
CA ASP A 114 4.21 -0.13 8.57
C ASP A 114 3.49 -0.61 7.30
N ARG A 115 2.94 0.33 6.47
CA ARG A 115 2.10 -0.02 5.32
C ARG A 115 2.14 0.99 4.19
N ASN A 116 1.45 0.68 3.08
CA ASN A 116 1.33 1.52 1.88
C ASN A 116 2.70 1.99 1.35
N PRO A 117 3.66 1.08 1.06
CA PRO A 117 4.94 1.49 0.55
C PRO A 117 4.86 1.98 -0.89
N VAL A 118 5.62 3.03 -1.20
CA VAL A 118 5.78 3.55 -2.56
C VAL A 118 7.24 3.92 -2.82
N PHE A 119 7.72 3.68 -4.05
CA PHE A 119 9.00 4.20 -4.50
C PHE A 119 8.90 5.67 -4.88
N ALA A 120 9.91 6.45 -4.55
CA ALA A 120 10.14 7.71 -5.21
C ALA A 120 10.54 7.50 -6.69
N PRO A 121 10.39 8.54 -7.55
CA PRO A 121 10.79 8.43 -8.96
C PRO A 121 12.29 8.17 -9.18
N ASP A 122 13.13 8.40 -8.17
CA ASP A 122 14.56 8.05 -8.22
C ASP A 122 14.81 6.53 -8.16
N GLY A 123 13.81 5.76 -7.68
CA GLY A 123 13.93 4.32 -7.45
C GLY A 123 14.85 3.95 -6.29
N GLN A 124 15.29 4.93 -5.49
CA GLN A 124 16.23 4.75 -4.39
C GLN A 124 15.61 5.08 -3.02
N THR A 125 14.58 5.90 -3.01
CA THR A 125 13.87 6.30 -1.80
C THR A 125 12.53 5.60 -1.69
N VAL A 126 12.26 5.05 -0.51
CA VAL A 126 10.97 4.41 -0.17
C VAL A 126 10.22 5.33 0.77
N TYR A 127 8.95 5.59 0.47
CA TYR A 127 7.99 6.25 1.38
C TYR A 127 6.96 5.23 1.84
N PHE A 128 6.51 5.37 3.08
CA PHE A 128 5.53 4.45 3.67
C PHE A 128 4.80 5.11 4.84
N LEU A 129 3.69 4.53 5.24
CA LEU A 129 2.96 4.92 6.44
C LEU A 129 3.43 4.11 7.64
N SER A 130 3.68 4.78 8.77
CA SER A 130 4.09 4.15 10.01
C SER A 130 3.43 4.78 11.23
N GLU A 131 3.09 3.96 12.23
CA GLU A 131 2.57 4.42 13.52
C GLU A 131 3.64 4.53 14.61
N ARG A 132 4.92 4.49 14.27
CA ARG A 132 6.07 4.40 15.22
C ARG A 132 6.18 5.56 16.21
N ASN A 133 5.63 6.72 15.94
CA ASN A 133 5.72 7.89 16.80
C ASN A 133 4.40 8.24 17.48
N GLY A 134 3.86 7.32 18.28
CA GLY A 134 2.73 7.62 19.16
C GLY A 134 1.36 7.15 18.67
N GLY A 135 1.29 6.06 17.90
CA GLY A 135 0.04 5.37 17.58
C GLY A 135 -0.82 6.07 16.53
N THR A 136 -0.26 7.03 15.78
CA THR A 136 -0.93 7.69 14.65
C THR A 136 -0.07 7.55 13.40
N PHE A 137 -0.64 7.06 12.31
CA PHE A 137 0.08 6.93 11.05
C PHE A 137 0.54 8.26 10.51
N ASN A 138 1.82 8.32 10.17
CA ASN A 138 2.46 9.41 9.46
C ASN A 138 3.28 8.86 8.30
N VAL A 139 3.67 9.73 7.36
CA VAL A 139 4.59 9.37 6.27
C VAL A 139 6.02 9.44 6.77
N TYR A 140 6.75 8.36 6.49
CA TYR A 140 8.20 8.23 6.69
C TYR A 140 8.88 7.89 5.39
N SER A 141 10.18 8.11 5.32
CA SER A 141 11.01 7.67 4.20
C SER A 141 12.34 7.14 4.66
N PHE A 142 12.97 6.35 3.79
CA PHE A 142 14.36 5.89 3.93
C PHE A 142 14.98 5.61 2.56
N PRO A 143 16.30 5.71 2.42
CA PRO A 143 17.01 5.16 1.27
C PRO A 143 16.95 3.63 1.28
N ILE A 144 16.62 2.99 0.16
CA ILE A 144 16.51 1.52 0.08
C ILE A 144 17.83 0.82 0.45
N SER A 145 18.96 1.47 0.21
CA SER A 145 20.30 0.99 0.60
C SER A 145 20.57 1.05 2.10
N SER A 146 19.78 1.83 2.85
CA SER A 146 19.94 2.04 4.29
C SER A 146 18.57 2.22 4.95
N PRO A 147 17.78 1.15 5.12
CA PRO A 147 16.42 1.24 5.69
C PRO A 147 16.36 1.77 7.12
N GLN A 148 17.49 1.74 7.84
CA GLN A 148 17.61 2.27 9.21
C GLN A 148 17.68 3.82 9.24
N SER A 149 18.05 4.47 8.12
CA SER A 149 18.16 5.92 8.01
C SER A 149 16.80 6.56 7.75
N LEU A 150 15.93 6.49 8.77
CA LEU A 150 14.54 6.95 8.69
C LEU A 150 14.42 8.46 8.80
N GLU A 151 13.62 9.04 7.93
CA GLU A 151 13.21 10.44 7.97
C GLU A 151 11.70 10.55 8.20
N THR A 152 11.30 11.50 9.05
CA THR A 152 9.89 11.84 9.27
C THR A 152 9.45 12.87 8.23
N VAL A 153 8.50 12.51 7.37
CA VAL A 153 7.98 13.38 6.31
C VAL A 153 6.78 14.19 6.79
N THR A 154 5.86 13.55 7.55
CA THR A 154 4.72 14.22 8.17
C THR A 154 4.72 14.00 9.68
N ASN A 155 4.10 14.92 10.43
CA ASN A 155 4.04 14.87 11.89
C ASN A 155 2.67 15.30 12.42
N PHE A 156 1.63 14.67 11.89
CA PHE A 156 0.27 14.86 12.36
C PHE A 156 0.04 14.14 13.69
N LYS A 157 -0.77 14.70 14.58
CA LYS A 157 -0.97 14.17 15.93
C LYS A 157 -2.38 13.65 16.21
N THR A 158 -3.38 14.18 15.49
CA THR A 158 -4.80 13.95 15.83
C THR A 158 -5.42 12.80 15.06
N HIS A 159 -5.14 12.70 13.76
CA HIS A 159 -5.71 11.69 12.88
C HIS A 159 -4.62 10.95 12.12
N PRO A 160 -4.85 9.69 11.72
CA PRO A 160 -3.90 8.95 10.90
C PRO A 160 -3.88 9.47 9.46
N VAL A 161 -2.69 9.53 8.87
CA VAL A 161 -2.50 9.64 7.43
C VAL A 161 -2.89 8.31 6.79
N ARG A 162 -3.57 8.35 5.62
CA ARG A 162 -4.06 7.17 4.91
C ARG A 162 -3.86 7.31 3.40
N PHE A 163 -3.93 6.20 2.68
CA PHE A 163 -3.96 6.15 1.20
C PHE A 163 -2.77 6.85 0.55
N LEU A 164 -1.57 6.54 1.03
CA LEU A 164 -0.35 7.09 0.47
C LEU A 164 -0.14 6.61 -0.96
N SER A 165 0.15 7.53 -1.84
CA SER A 165 0.55 7.28 -3.23
C SER A 165 1.62 8.28 -3.67
N MET A 166 2.31 7.95 -4.79
CA MET A 166 3.37 8.76 -5.36
C MET A 166 3.09 9.04 -6.84
N GLY A 167 3.10 10.29 -7.21
CA GLY A 167 3.07 10.70 -8.61
C GLY A 167 4.43 10.54 -9.29
N SER A 168 4.45 10.37 -10.61
CA SER A 168 5.68 10.24 -11.39
C SER A 168 6.64 11.44 -11.29
N ASN A 169 6.13 12.58 -10.85
CA ASN A 169 6.89 13.82 -10.61
C ASN A 169 7.41 13.95 -9.17
N GLY A 170 7.30 12.90 -8.33
CA GLY A 170 7.74 12.90 -6.94
C GLY A 170 6.79 13.58 -5.96
N THR A 171 5.56 13.86 -6.37
CA THR A 171 4.54 14.42 -5.49
C THR A 171 3.84 13.29 -4.74
N LEU A 172 3.93 13.29 -3.41
CA LEU A 172 3.12 12.46 -2.53
C LEU A 172 1.67 12.93 -2.56
N CYS A 173 0.74 11.99 -2.53
CA CYS A 173 -0.67 12.21 -2.29
C CYS A 173 -1.15 11.29 -1.18
N TYR A 174 -1.91 11.83 -0.24
CA TYR A 174 -2.45 11.07 0.89
C TYR A 174 -3.69 11.77 1.46
N THR A 175 -4.43 11.08 2.31
CA THR A 175 -5.53 11.69 3.04
C THR A 175 -5.18 11.91 4.51
N TYR A 176 -5.71 12.98 5.07
CA TYR A 176 -5.66 13.30 6.48
C TYR A 176 -6.93 14.03 6.87
N ASP A 177 -7.58 13.58 7.95
CA ASP A 177 -8.83 14.19 8.48
C ASP A 177 -9.93 14.38 7.43
N GLY A 178 -10.13 13.36 6.57
CA GLY A 178 -11.16 13.38 5.53
C GLY A 178 -10.81 14.21 4.29
N GLU A 179 -9.65 14.85 4.25
CA GLU A 179 -9.21 15.72 3.17
C GLU A 179 -8.02 15.13 2.41
N ILE A 180 -7.85 15.53 1.16
CA ILE A 180 -6.72 15.13 0.31
C ILE A 180 -5.61 16.16 0.41
N TYR A 181 -4.39 15.67 0.57
CA TYR A 181 -3.18 16.49 0.60
C TYR A 181 -2.18 16.04 -0.45
N THR A 182 -1.42 17.00 -0.97
CA THR A 182 -0.23 16.76 -1.79
C THR A 182 0.99 17.37 -1.12
N GLN A 183 2.16 16.74 -1.32
CA GLN A 183 3.41 17.21 -0.75
C GLN A 183 4.59 16.76 -1.61
N LYS A 184 5.50 17.66 -1.94
CA LYS A 184 6.82 17.30 -2.46
C LYS A 184 7.82 17.14 -1.32
N GLN A 185 8.90 16.43 -1.59
CA GLN A 185 9.99 16.30 -0.62
C GLN A 185 10.49 17.68 -0.18
N GLY A 186 10.57 17.90 1.14
CA GLY A 186 10.99 19.17 1.73
C GLY A 186 9.91 20.24 1.84
N ASP A 187 8.77 20.06 1.18
CA ASP A 187 7.66 21.02 1.24
C ASP A 187 6.72 20.73 2.42
N LYS A 188 5.88 21.71 2.77
CA LYS A 188 4.78 21.50 3.70
C LYS A 188 3.59 20.85 2.98
N PRO A 189 2.78 20.03 3.71
CA PRO A 189 1.52 19.51 3.18
C PRO A 189 0.61 20.61 2.62
N GLN A 190 0.05 20.38 1.44
CA GLN A 190 -0.89 21.29 0.80
C GLN A 190 -2.23 20.58 0.59
N LYS A 191 -3.29 21.13 1.18
CA LYS A 191 -4.64 20.63 0.99
C LYS A 191 -5.09 20.87 -0.44
N VAL A 192 -5.62 19.84 -1.09
CA VAL A 192 -6.21 19.95 -2.42
C VAL A 192 -7.58 20.62 -2.31
N LYS A 193 -7.78 21.72 -3.03
CA LYS A 193 -9.09 22.35 -3.14
C LYS A 193 -9.94 21.55 -4.13
N ILE A 194 -11.07 21.03 -3.69
CA ILE A 194 -12.02 20.31 -4.52
C ILE A 194 -13.29 21.14 -4.59
N ASP A 195 -13.66 21.56 -5.80
CA ASP A 195 -14.92 22.22 -6.09
C ASP A 195 -15.85 21.23 -6.78
N ILE A 196 -16.99 20.90 -6.14
CA ILE A 196 -17.99 19.99 -6.70
C ILE A 196 -19.12 20.84 -7.29
N THR A 197 -19.27 20.78 -8.61
CA THR A 197 -20.40 21.37 -9.30
C THR A 197 -21.50 20.31 -9.44
N ARG A 198 -22.68 20.54 -8.87
CA ARG A 198 -23.87 19.74 -9.12
C ARG A 198 -24.63 20.31 -10.30
N ASP A 199 -24.94 19.46 -11.26
CA ASP A 199 -25.95 19.76 -12.28
C ASP A 199 -27.30 19.24 -11.74
N ASP A 200 -28.00 20.08 -10.98
CA ASP A 200 -29.32 19.77 -10.41
C ASP A 200 -30.43 19.95 -11.47
N GLN A 201 -30.27 19.42 -12.69
CA GLN A 201 -31.31 19.47 -13.74
C GLN A 201 -32.52 18.55 -13.46
N ASN A 202 -32.58 17.87 -12.35
CA ASN A 202 -33.72 17.06 -11.93
C ASN A 202 -34.52 17.65 -10.76
N THR A 203 -34.97 18.88 -10.90
CA THR A 203 -36.19 19.30 -10.21
C THR A 203 -37.38 18.76 -10.98
N ILE A 204 -37.81 17.55 -10.66
CA ILE A 204 -39.12 17.03 -11.08
C ILE A 204 -40.14 17.85 -10.27
N ALA A 205 -40.91 18.65 -10.99
CA ALA A 205 -42.09 19.34 -10.47
C ALA A 205 -43.23 18.34 -10.25
#